data_ddc5cd0a1325346dcf6696e5a7778f30
#
_entry.id   ddc5cd0a1325346dcf6696e5a7778f30
#
_cell.length_a   1.000
_cell.length_b   1.000
_cell.length_c   1.000
_cell.angle_alpha   90.00
_cell.angle_beta   90.00
_cell.angle_gamma   90.00
#
_symmetry.space_group_name_H-M   'P 1'
#
loop_
_entity.id
_entity.type
_entity.pdbx_description
1 polymer ?
#
loop_
_entity_poly.entity_id
_entity_poly.type
_entity_poly.pdbx_seq_one_letter_code
_entity_poly.pdbx_strand_id
1 'polypeptide(L)'
;MPSMFNARDAANYERLMGRWSRRLAPLFIEHAGIADGENVIEVGCGTGSLTFTLPQKAILAQLTAIDHSEIYLAAAKAKNRDSRISLEQGDGCALRFPDACFDRALSMLVLPSVVPQPELMVAEMRRVTRPGGVVAAAFWDSPGGNPSQRMLWDTAAALDEAAADARDRTMGRPIYAPGALPHMWAGAGLVDIDQRSLMIRMDFPDFADYWQPYASGEGALGAYVATLGDSQRNRLERHLRSAYLTGRPDGERSFVAVALSCRGVVPGA
;
A
#
# COMPACT_ATOMS: atom_id res chain seq x y z
N MET A 1 -9.04 10.39 9.70
CA MET A 1 -9.30 10.99 8.38
C MET A 1 -10.00 9.99 7.46
N PRO A 2 -10.87 10.40 6.53
CA PRO A 2 -11.46 9.44 5.61
C PRO A 2 -10.37 8.88 4.69
N SER A 3 -10.23 7.56 4.70
CA SER A 3 -9.41 6.84 3.72
C SER A 3 -10.17 6.71 2.41
N MET A 4 -9.52 6.93 1.27
CA MET A 4 -10.11 6.63 -0.05
C MET A 4 -10.18 5.12 -0.32
N PHE A 5 -9.60 4.31 0.54
CA PHE A 5 -9.65 2.86 0.38
C PHE A 5 -10.93 2.31 1.02
N ASN A 6 -11.80 1.73 0.20
CA ASN A 6 -13.06 1.15 0.64
C ASN A 6 -12.84 -0.33 1.01
N ALA A 7 -12.60 -0.60 2.30
CA ALA A 7 -12.48 -1.94 2.84
C ALA A 7 -13.86 -2.62 2.89
N ARG A 8 -14.05 -3.66 2.10
CA ARG A 8 -15.32 -4.43 2.05
C ARG A 8 -15.15 -5.86 2.55
N ASP A 9 -14.10 -6.53 2.12
CA ASP A 9 -13.87 -7.94 2.39
C ASP A 9 -12.37 -8.24 2.45
N ALA A 10 -11.91 -8.77 3.58
CA ALA A 10 -10.50 -9.12 3.78
C ALA A 10 -10.02 -10.23 2.82
N ALA A 11 -10.87 -11.18 2.43
CA ALA A 11 -10.48 -12.24 1.50
C ALA A 11 -10.32 -11.72 0.07
N ASN A 12 -11.17 -10.80 -0.37
CA ASN A 12 -11.03 -10.11 -1.65
C ASN A 12 -9.78 -9.21 -1.66
N TYR A 13 -9.53 -8.49 -0.54
CA TYR A 13 -8.29 -7.72 -0.38
C TYR A 13 -7.04 -8.60 -0.50
N GLU A 14 -7.04 -9.78 0.13
CA GLU A 14 -5.91 -10.72 0.06
C GLU A 14 -5.63 -11.17 -1.38
N ARG A 15 -6.67 -11.41 -2.18
CA ARG A 15 -6.52 -11.76 -3.60
C ARG A 15 -6.07 -10.57 -4.45
N LEU A 16 -6.63 -9.38 -4.20
CA LEU A 16 -6.30 -8.16 -4.94
C LEU A 16 -4.88 -7.66 -4.63
N MET A 17 -4.56 -7.53 -3.35
CA MET A 17 -3.37 -6.82 -2.89
C MET A 17 -2.49 -7.63 -1.94
N GLY A 18 -3.05 -8.38 -0.99
CA GLY A 18 -2.31 -9.04 0.08
C GLY A 18 -1.19 -9.95 -0.41
N ARG A 19 -1.43 -10.73 -1.47
CA ARG A 19 -0.41 -11.60 -2.08
C ARG A 19 0.79 -10.82 -2.63
N TRP A 20 0.58 -9.63 -3.14
CA TRP A 20 1.65 -8.75 -3.65
C TRP A 20 2.33 -7.98 -2.54
N SER A 21 1.57 -7.54 -1.56
CA SER A 21 2.09 -6.90 -0.34
C SER A 21 3.07 -7.81 0.39
N ARG A 22 2.78 -9.11 0.48
CA ARG A 22 3.71 -10.10 1.07
C ARG A 22 5.00 -10.29 0.25
N ARG A 23 4.96 -10.10 -1.07
CA ARG A 23 6.18 -10.11 -1.90
C ARG A 23 6.99 -8.81 -1.75
N LEU A 24 6.32 -7.69 -1.52
CA LEU A 24 6.98 -6.39 -1.31
C LEU A 24 7.60 -6.28 0.08
N ALA A 25 6.94 -6.82 1.11
CA ALA A 25 7.33 -6.63 2.50
C ALA A 25 8.83 -6.94 2.80
N PRO A 26 9.42 -8.07 2.35
CA PRO A 26 10.84 -8.35 2.59
C PRO A 26 11.77 -7.27 2.02
N LEU A 27 11.49 -6.76 0.83
CA LEU A 27 12.30 -5.71 0.18
C LEU A 27 12.16 -4.37 0.92
N PHE A 28 10.95 -4.07 1.38
CA PHE A 28 10.70 -2.87 2.17
C PHE A 28 11.39 -2.93 3.54
N ILE A 29 11.34 -4.06 4.22
CA ILE A 29 12.02 -4.29 5.51
C ILE A 29 13.54 -4.11 5.35
N GLU A 30 14.13 -4.65 4.28
CA GLU A 30 15.56 -4.48 3.99
C GLU A 30 15.91 -3.00 3.78
N HIS A 31 15.12 -2.27 3.00
CA HIS A 31 15.33 -0.83 2.79
C HIS A 31 15.12 -0.03 4.09
N ALA A 32 14.12 -0.37 4.88
CA ALA A 32 13.86 0.27 6.17
C ALA A 32 14.99 0.02 7.18
N GLY A 33 15.76 -1.07 7.03
CA GLY A 33 16.94 -1.37 7.84
C GLY A 33 16.59 -1.74 9.28
N ILE A 34 15.65 -2.66 9.48
CA ILE A 34 15.20 -3.13 10.81
C ILE A 34 16.35 -3.80 11.55
N ALA A 35 16.45 -3.57 12.88
CA ALA A 35 17.43 -4.22 13.76
C ALA A 35 16.75 -5.04 14.86
N ASP A 36 17.49 -5.97 15.44
CA ASP A 36 17.03 -6.74 16.59
C ASP A 36 16.84 -5.84 17.82
N GLY A 37 15.86 -6.17 18.65
CA GLY A 37 15.56 -5.45 19.89
C GLY A 37 14.74 -4.17 19.70
N GLU A 38 14.33 -3.82 18.49
CA GLU A 38 13.56 -2.59 18.24
C GLU A 38 12.09 -2.71 18.67
N ASN A 39 11.54 -1.59 19.15
CA ASN A 39 10.12 -1.31 19.27
C ASN A 39 9.65 -0.63 17.97
N VAL A 40 8.79 -1.30 17.24
CA VAL A 40 8.35 -0.85 15.90
C VAL A 40 6.87 -0.49 15.92
N ILE A 41 6.50 0.61 15.27
CA ILE A 41 5.11 0.88 14.91
C ILE A 41 4.91 0.71 13.41
N GLU A 42 3.86 -0.04 13.03
CA GLU A 42 3.36 -0.12 11.66
C GLU A 42 2.05 0.65 11.55
N VAL A 43 1.99 1.64 10.66
CA VAL A 43 0.81 2.49 10.42
C VAL A 43 0.13 2.09 9.13
N GLY A 44 -1.11 1.56 9.24
CA GLY A 44 -1.88 0.99 8.15
C GLY A 44 -1.52 -0.47 7.87
N CYS A 45 -1.62 -1.32 8.89
CA CYS A 45 -1.21 -2.73 8.81
C CYS A 45 -2.11 -3.60 7.93
N GLY A 46 -3.32 -3.16 7.64
CA GLY A 46 -4.28 -3.92 6.85
C GLY A 46 -4.53 -5.31 7.43
N THR A 47 -4.40 -6.33 6.59
CA THR A 47 -4.54 -7.73 6.97
C THR A 47 -3.24 -8.37 7.48
N GLY A 48 -2.19 -7.56 7.71
CA GLY A 48 -0.94 -7.96 8.37
C GLY A 48 0.18 -8.43 7.43
N SER A 49 0.21 -8.00 6.17
CA SER A 49 1.25 -8.46 5.23
C SER A 49 2.66 -8.06 5.66
N LEU A 50 2.88 -6.83 6.12
CA LEU A 50 4.15 -6.38 6.67
C LEU A 50 4.29 -6.86 8.13
N THR A 51 3.23 -6.72 8.93
CA THR A 51 3.17 -7.11 10.36
C THR A 51 3.75 -8.50 10.60
N PHE A 52 3.29 -9.51 9.84
CA PHE A 52 3.71 -10.90 10.04
C PHE A 52 5.00 -11.29 9.29
N THR A 53 5.52 -10.39 8.45
CA THR A 53 6.84 -10.57 7.81
C THR A 53 7.97 -10.02 8.67
N LEU A 54 7.74 -8.94 9.43
CA LEU A 54 8.72 -8.31 10.29
C LEU A 54 9.40 -9.28 11.27
N PRO A 55 8.67 -10.09 12.07
CA PRO A 55 9.29 -11.02 13.02
C PRO A 55 10.07 -12.16 12.37
N GLN A 56 9.92 -12.37 11.07
CA GLN A 56 10.69 -13.34 10.29
C GLN A 56 12.04 -12.78 9.85
N LYS A 57 12.24 -11.46 9.96
CA LYS A 57 13.42 -10.73 9.48
C LYS A 57 14.28 -10.17 10.62
N ALA A 58 13.68 -9.92 11.79
CA ALA A 58 14.38 -9.43 12.97
C ALA A 58 13.69 -9.92 14.26
N ILE A 59 14.44 -9.99 15.36
CA ILE A 59 13.92 -10.30 16.70
C ILE A 59 13.47 -8.98 17.33
N LEU A 60 12.22 -8.58 17.09
CA LEU A 60 11.66 -7.35 17.64
C LEU A 60 11.40 -7.47 19.14
N ALA A 61 11.60 -6.37 19.89
CA ALA A 61 11.14 -6.27 21.26
C ALA A 61 9.61 -6.20 21.32
N GLN A 62 9.02 -5.32 20.49
CA GLN A 62 7.57 -5.19 20.32
C GLN A 62 7.22 -4.64 18.94
N LEU A 63 6.08 -5.06 18.41
CA LEU A 63 5.46 -4.50 17.20
C LEU A 63 4.05 -4.03 17.52
N THR A 64 3.82 -2.73 17.40
CA THR A 64 2.48 -2.13 17.45
C THR A 64 2.03 -1.89 16.02
N ALA A 65 0.94 -2.53 15.61
CA ALA A 65 0.39 -2.40 14.27
C ALA A 65 -1.01 -1.78 14.34
N ILE A 66 -1.20 -0.64 13.68
CA ILE A 66 -2.48 0.07 13.67
C ILE A 66 -3.11 0.07 12.29
N ASP A 67 -4.43 0.03 12.23
CA ASP A 67 -5.20 0.27 11.01
C ASP A 67 -6.50 1.01 11.33
N HIS A 68 -6.99 1.75 10.36
CA HIS A 68 -8.28 2.43 10.45
C HIS A 68 -9.46 1.45 10.27
N SER A 69 -9.27 0.39 9.47
CA SER A 69 -10.29 -0.57 9.10
C SER A 69 -10.46 -1.67 10.14
N GLU A 70 -11.61 -1.71 10.80
CA GLU A 70 -11.98 -2.82 11.70
C GLU A 70 -12.03 -4.17 10.97
N ILE A 71 -12.46 -4.18 9.70
CA ILE A 71 -12.58 -5.40 8.87
C ILE A 71 -11.19 -6.03 8.68
N TYR A 72 -10.20 -5.23 8.32
CA TYR A 72 -8.84 -5.73 8.09
C TYR A 72 -8.16 -6.10 9.41
N LEU A 73 -8.34 -5.30 10.45
CA LEU A 73 -7.81 -5.61 11.79
C LEU A 73 -8.38 -6.92 12.35
N ALA A 74 -9.67 -7.17 12.17
CA ALA A 74 -10.27 -8.45 12.60
C ALA A 74 -9.59 -9.63 11.90
N ALA A 75 -9.32 -9.53 10.60
CA ALA A 75 -8.61 -10.56 9.85
C ALA A 75 -7.15 -10.70 10.30
N ALA A 76 -6.45 -9.61 10.60
CA ALA A 76 -5.09 -9.64 11.15
C ALA A 76 -5.07 -10.26 12.55
N LYS A 77 -5.97 -9.85 13.44
CA LYS A 77 -6.10 -10.43 14.80
C LYS A 77 -6.35 -11.93 14.78
N ALA A 78 -7.20 -12.40 13.86
CA ALA A 78 -7.48 -13.83 13.70
C ALA A 78 -6.24 -14.64 13.29
N LYS A 79 -5.26 -14.03 12.60
CA LYS A 79 -4.00 -14.65 12.18
C LYS A 79 -2.89 -14.56 13.23
N ASN A 80 -2.94 -13.57 14.14
CA ASN A 80 -1.86 -13.30 15.07
C ASN A 80 -1.68 -14.46 16.07
N ARG A 81 -0.43 -14.92 16.23
CA ARG A 81 0.01 -15.93 17.19
C ARG A 81 1.25 -15.48 17.98
N ASP A 82 1.74 -14.26 17.75
CA ASP A 82 2.92 -13.71 18.40
C ASP A 82 2.48 -12.68 19.45
N SER A 83 2.79 -12.94 20.71
CA SER A 83 2.41 -12.08 21.85
C SER A 83 3.12 -10.71 21.84
N ARG A 84 4.20 -10.58 21.06
CA ARG A 84 4.92 -9.31 20.88
C ARG A 84 4.18 -8.35 19.93
N ILE A 85 3.17 -8.83 19.19
CA ILE A 85 2.40 -8.03 18.22
C ILE A 85 1.11 -7.55 18.86
N SER A 86 0.95 -6.23 19.01
CA SER A 86 -0.30 -5.56 19.34
C SER A 86 -0.97 -5.06 18.05
N LEU A 87 -2.27 -5.33 17.90
CA LEU A 87 -3.09 -4.93 16.77
C LEU A 87 -4.22 -4.00 17.24
N GLU A 88 -4.17 -2.72 16.88
CA GLU A 88 -5.03 -1.68 17.42
C GLU A 88 -5.72 -0.87 16.31
N GLN A 89 -6.94 -0.44 16.57
CA GLN A 89 -7.58 0.53 15.69
C GLN A 89 -7.05 1.93 15.96
N GLY A 90 -6.66 2.66 14.89
CA GLY A 90 -6.12 3.98 15.03
C GLY A 90 -6.15 4.80 13.75
N ASP A 91 -6.01 6.12 13.91
CA ASP A 91 -5.81 7.07 12.82
C ASP A 91 -4.31 7.37 12.68
N GLY A 92 -3.73 7.07 11.52
CA GLY A 92 -2.32 7.32 11.24
C GLY A 92 -1.94 8.80 11.24
N CYS A 93 -2.91 9.71 11.12
CA CYS A 93 -2.72 11.16 11.18
C CYS A 93 -2.91 11.73 12.60
N ALA A 94 -3.22 10.89 13.60
CA ALA A 94 -3.42 11.27 14.99
C ALA A 94 -3.09 10.08 15.92
N LEU A 95 -1.82 9.72 15.99
CA LEU A 95 -1.33 8.57 16.74
C LEU A 95 -1.45 8.80 18.25
N ARG A 96 -2.07 7.86 18.97
CA ARG A 96 -2.32 7.95 20.42
C ARG A 96 -1.12 7.49 21.26
N PHE A 97 0.09 7.71 20.76
CA PHE A 97 1.32 7.32 21.42
C PHE A 97 2.12 8.58 21.83
N PRO A 98 2.91 8.50 22.91
CA PRO A 98 3.84 9.56 23.29
C PRO A 98 4.85 9.87 22.22
N ASP A 99 5.47 11.04 22.29
CA ASP A 99 6.61 11.39 21.45
C ASP A 99 7.78 10.44 21.71
N ALA A 100 8.55 10.12 20.70
CA ALA A 100 9.83 9.41 20.79
C ALA A 100 9.77 8.04 21.51
N CYS A 101 8.66 7.28 21.36
CA CYS A 101 8.46 6.01 22.06
C CYS A 101 8.76 4.77 21.19
N PHE A 102 9.01 4.94 19.90
CA PHE A 102 9.37 3.84 18.98
C PHE A 102 10.77 4.05 18.39
N ASP A 103 11.45 2.95 18.09
CA ASP A 103 12.72 2.97 17.37
C ASP A 103 12.50 3.20 15.88
N ARG A 104 11.34 2.75 15.37
CA ARG A 104 11.04 2.77 13.95
C ARG A 104 9.53 2.90 13.70
N ALA A 105 9.19 3.77 12.75
CA ALA A 105 7.82 3.89 12.25
C ALA A 105 7.77 3.50 10.77
N LEU A 106 6.89 2.55 10.43
CA LEU A 106 6.77 1.96 9.10
C LEU A 106 5.35 2.13 8.55
N SER A 107 5.24 2.31 7.23
CA SER A 107 3.97 2.27 6.54
C SER A 107 4.11 1.70 5.13
N MET A 108 3.32 0.69 4.78
CA MET A 108 3.39 0.04 3.48
C MET A 108 2.04 0.07 2.77
N LEU A 109 2.00 0.70 1.59
CA LEU A 109 0.85 0.82 0.69
C LEU A 109 -0.33 1.66 1.24
N VAL A 110 -0.05 2.66 2.08
CA VAL A 110 -1.07 3.48 2.77
C VAL A 110 -1.08 4.94 2.31
N LEU A 111 0.09 5.61 2.24
CA LEU A 111 0.19 7.07 2.03
C LEU A 111 -0.69 7.63 0.91
N PRO A 112 -0.80 7.00 -0.28
CA PRO A 112 -1.70 7.49 -1.31
C PRO A 112 -3.19 7.40 -0.96
N SER A 113 -3.57 6.70 0.09
CA SER A 113 -4.96 6.63 0.57
C SER A 113 -5.29 7.71 1.61
N VAL A 114 -4.28 8.38 2.15
CA VAL A 114 -4.43 9.47 3.11
C VAL A 114 -4.71 10.77 2.35
N VAL A 115 -5.91 11.28 2.46
CA VAL A 115 -6.33 12.49 1.75
C VAL A 115 -6.94 13.50 2.72
N PRO A 116 -6.74 14.78 2.50
CA PRO A 116 -5.96 15.40 1.41
C PRO A 116 -4.45 15.51 1.72
N GLN A 117 -4.01 15.22 2.94
CA GLN A 117 -2.68 15.58 3.48
C GLN A 117 -1.92 14.36 4.02
N PRO A 118 -1.26 13.57 3.17
CA PRO A 118 -0.42 12.45 3.61
C PRO A 118 0.76 12.89 4.49
N GLU A 119 1.17 14.15 4.41
CA GLU A 119 2.21 14.77 5.23
C GLU A 119 1.91 14.69 6.74
N LEU A 120 0.64 14.77 7.12
CA LEU A 120 0.23 14.65 8.54
C LEU A 120 0.58 13.28 9.12
N MET A 121 0.41 12.22 8.32
CA MET A 121 0.78 10.86 8.73
C MET A 121 2.30 10.74 8.90
N VAL A 122 3.09 11.29 7.98
CA VAL A 122 4.56 11.29 8.08
C VAL A 122 5.02 12.09 9.30
N ALA A 123 4.40 13.24 9.57
CA ALA A 123 4.68 14.05 10.75
C ALA A 123 4.39 13.29 12.07
N GLU A 124 3.27 12.56 12.14
CA GLU A 124 2.94 11.73 13.30
C GLU A 124 3.90 10.54 13.45
N MET A 125 4.24 9.86 12.35
CA MET A 125 5.26 8.81 12.36
C MET A 125 6.61 9.35 12.87
N ARG A 126 7.02 10.54 12.43
CA ARG A 126 8.23 11.20 12.92
C ARG A 126 8.11 11.54 14.39
N ARG A 127 6.99 12.12 14.86
CA ARG A 127 6.77 12.50 16.25
C ARG A 127 6.95 11.33 17.23
N VAL A 128 6.35 10.19 16.91
CA VAL A 128 6.41 9.01 17.78
C VAL A 128 7.74 8.26 17.71
N THR A 129 8.59 8.56 16.72
CA THR A 129 9.89 7.91 16.53
C THR A 129 10.96 8.70 17.31
N ARG A 130 11.80 8.00 18.10
CA ARG A 130 12.88 8.62 18.89
C ARG A 130 13.98 9.23 18.02
N PRO A 131 14.77 10.18 18.57
CA PRO A 131 16.00 10.63 17.91
C PRO A 131 16.91 9.45 17.52
N GLY A 132 17.46 9.49 16.30
CA GLY A 132 18.24 8.41 15.70
C GLY A 132 17.39 7.24 15.16
N GLY A 133 16.08 7.23 15.43
CA GLY A 133 15.14 6.27 14.86
C GLY A 133 14.83 6.55 13.40
N VAL A 134 14.15 5.62 12.72
CA VAL A 134 13.88 5.71 11.28
C VAL A 134 12.37 5.73 11.01
N VAL A 135 11.98 6.62 10.11
CA VAL A 135 10.63 6.65 9.49
C VAL A 135 10.74 6.16 8.06
N ALA A 136 9.99 5.13 7.69
CA ALA A 136 9.98 4.62 6.33
C ALA A 136 8.57 4.32 5.83
N ALA A 137 8.32 4.61 4.54
CA ALA A 137 7.11 4.18 3.88
C ALA A 137 7.38 3.73 2.44
N ALA A 138 6.48 2.89 1.92
CA ALA A 138 6.47 2.47 0.52
C ALA A 138 5.04 2.41 -0.03
N PHE A 139 4.89 2.73 -1.32
CA PHE A 139 3.62 2.56 -2.03
C PHE A 139 3.85 2.35 -3.53
N TRP A 140 2.87 1.74 -4.21
CA TRP A 140 2.96 1.48 -5.63
C TRP A 140 3.11 2.77 -6.44
N ASP A 141 4.07 2.79 -7.36
CA ASP A 141 4.14 3.80 -8.43
C ASP A 141 3.01 3.54 -9.42
N SER A 142 1.82 4.00 -9.07
CA SER A 142 0.61 3.78 -9.89
C SER A 142 0.69 4.39 -11.28
N PRO A 143 1.28 5.59 -11.49
CA PRO A 143 1.38 6.17 -12.82
C PRO A 143 2.31 5.42 -13.77
N GLY A 144 3.48 5.00 -13.31
CA GLY A 144 4.53 4.45 -14.18
C GLY A 144 4.95 3.02 -13.90
N GLY A 145 4.85 2.60 -12.66
CA GLY A 145 5.42 1.35 -12.15
C GLY A 145 4.45 0.20 -11.97
N ASN A 146 3.17 0.32 -12.33
CA ASN A 146 2.19 -0.76 -12.17
C ASN A 146 1.38 -1.01 -13.46
N PRO A 147 1.99 -1.66 -14.47
CA PRO A 147 1.34 -1.93 -15.76
C PRO A 147 0.03 -2.69 -15.65
N SER A 148 -0.12 -3.60 -14.68
CA SER A 148 -1.37 -4.35 -14.50
C SER A 148 -2.54 -3.43 -14.11
N GLN A 149 -2.33 -2.48 -13.21
CA GLN A 149 -3.34 -1.47 -12.89
C GLN A 149 -3.55 -0.48 -14.03
N ARG A 150 -2.46 -0.05 -14.69
CA ARG A 150 -2.52 0.86 -15.84
C ARG A 150 -3.36 0.28 -16.96
N MET A 151 -3.17 -1.00 -17.28
CA MET A 151 -3.95 -1.68 -18.32
C MET A 151 -5.45 -1.60 -18.05
N LEU A 152 -5.91 -1.80 -16.81
CA LEU A 152 -7.32 -1.69 -16.47
C LEU A 152 -7.81 -0.23 -16.57
N TRP A 153 -7.09 0.73 -15.94
CA TRP A 153 -7.46 2.13 -15.98
C TRP A 153 -7.50 2.70 -17.41
N ASP A 154 -6.50 2.39 -18.23
CA ASP A 154 -6.41 2.92 -19.59
C ASP A 154 -7.48 2.26 -20.49
N THR A 155 -7.79 0.97 -20.29
CA THR A 155 -8.90 0.31 -20.98
C THR A 155 -10.24 0.92 -20.57
N ALA A 156 -10.47 1.15 -19.28
CA ALA A 156 -11.70 1.78 -18.80
C ALA A 156 -11.85 3.21 -19.33
N ALA A 157 -10.79 4.00 -19.27
CA ALA A 157 -10.75 5.39 -19.76
C ALA A 157 -11.00 5.52 -21.27
N ALA A 158 -10.60 4.52 -22.06
CA ALA A 158 -10.89 4.47 -23.50
C ALA A 158 -12.36 4.16 -23.80
N LEU A 159 -13.11 3.68 -22.84
CA LEU A 159 -14.52 3.27 -22.99
C LEU A 159 -15.50 4.22 -22.31
N ASP A 160 -15.06 4.99 -21.33
CA ASP A 160 -15.88 5.82 -20.45
C ASP A 160 -15.11 7.06 -19.95
N GLU A 161 -15.68 8.24 -20.20
CA GLU A 161 -15.08 9.52 -19.80
C GLU A 161 -14.97 9.65 -18.27
N ALA A 162 -15.98 9.14 -17.52
CA ALA A 162 -15.92 9.15 -16.06
C ALA A 162 -14.75 8.30 -15.51
N ALA A 163 -14.39 7.23 -16.22
CA ALA A 163 -13.20 6.44 -15.90
C ALA A 163 -11.90 7.19 -16.21
N ALA A 164 -11.86 7.96 -17.33
CA ALA A 164 -10.72 8.80 -17.66
C ALA A 164 -10.48 9.84 -16.57
N ASP A 165 -11.51 10.55 -16.15
CA ASP A 165 -11.44 11.52 -15.05
C ASP A 165 -11.00 10.87 -13.72
N ALA A 166 -11.51 9.69 -13.39
CA ALA A 166 -11.13 8.97 -12.17
C ALA A 166 -9.66 8.51 -12.20
N ARG A 167 -9.20 8.02 -13.35
CA ARG A 167 -7.80 7.67 -13.60
C ARG A 167 -6.90 8.89 -13.39
N ASP A 168 -7.23 10.01 -14.04
CA ASP A 168 -6.40 11.21 -14.05
C ASP A 168 -6.33 11.83 -12.64
N ARG A 169 -7.45 11.88 -11.91
CA ARG A 169 -7.44 12.28 -10.49
C ARG A 169 -6.59 11.35 -9.62
N THR A 170 -6.58 10.06 -9.90
CA THR A 170 -5.82 9.08 -9.10
C THR A 170 -4.32 9.19 -9.39
N MET A 171 -3.95 9.25 -10.66
CA MET A 171 -2.57 9.20 -11.11
C MET A 171 -1.86 10.55 -11.14
N GLY A 172 -2.62 11.64 -11.30
CA GLY A 172 -2.10 13.02 -11.27
C GLY A 172 -1.86 13.58 -9.87
N ARG A 173 -1.95 12.77 -8.83
CA ARG A 173 -1.76 13.25 -7.46
C ARG A 173 -0.32 13.68 -7.18
N PRO A 174 -0.10 14.79 -6.44
CA PRO A 174 1.23 15.33 -6.15
C PRO A 174 2.21 14.33 -5.54
N ILE A 175 1.72 13.36 -4.76
CA ILE A 175 2.54 12.33 -4.12
C ILE A 175 3.32 11.44 -5.12
N TYR A 176 2.87 11.37 -6.38
CA TYR A 176 3.55 10.63 -7.45
C TYR A 176 4.54 11.48 -8.24
N ALA A 177 4.63 12.79 -7.99
CA ALA A 177 5.57 13.64 -8.69
C ALA A 177 7.02 13.25 -8.37
N PRO A 178 7.95 13.38 -9.34
CA PRO A 178 9.37 13.15 -9.09
C PRO A 178 9.86 13.99 -7.90
N GLY A 179 10.56 13.35 -6.95
CA GLY A 179 11.06 14.00 -5.73
C GLY A 179 10.03 14.29 -4.64
N ALA A 180 8.74 13.99 -4.84
CA ALA A 180 7.69 14.28 -3.84
C ALA A 180 7.95 13.59 -2.50
N LEU A 181 8.38 12.33 -2.49
CA LEU A 181 8.67 11.60 -1.26
C LEU A 181 9.83 12.21 -0.47
N PRO A 182 11.04 12.39 -1.04
CA PRO A 182 12.13 13.05 -0.34
C PRO A 182 11.75 14.44 0.18
N HIS A 183 10.99 15.20 -0.60
CA HIS A 183 10.51 16.52 -0.18
C HIS A 183 9.57 16.42 1.05
N MET A 184 8.65 15.45 1.05
CA MET A 184 7.73 15.20 2.17
C MET A 184 8.50 14.80 3.44
N TRP A 185 9.53 13.94 3.32
CA TRP A 185 10.40 13.54 4.43
C TRP A 185 11.20 14.72 4.98
N ALA A 186 11.82 15.52 4.10
CA ALA A 186 12.52 16.75 4.50
C ALA A 186 11.60 17.76 5.17
N GLY A 187 10.38 17.94 4.63
CA GLY A 187 9.34 18.81 5.22
C GLY A 187 8.90 18.36 6.61
N ALA A 188 8.94 17.07 6.91
CA ALA A 188 8.71 16.52 8.25
C ALA A 188 9.94 16.68 9.19
N GLY A 189 11.06 17.23 8.71
CA GLY A 189 12.28 17.41 9.50
C GLY A 189 13.11 16.14 9.67
N LEU A 190 12.98 15.18 8.76
CA LEU A 190 13.81 13.98 8.69
C LEU A 190 15.10 14.29 7.91
N VAL A 191 16.18 13.61 8.26
CA VAL A 191 17.50 13.70 7.62
C VAL A 191 17.94 12.35 7.08
N ASP A 192 19.09 12.27 6.40
CA ASP A 192 19.63 11.03 5.79
C ASP A 192 18.57 10.32 4.93
N ILE A 193 17.90 11.11 4.11
CA ILE A 193 16.77 10.66 3.30
C ILE A 193 17.29 9.79 2.15
N ASP A 194 16.79 8.56 2.05
CA ASP A 194 17.07 7.63 0.97
C ASP A 194 15.77 7.17 0.31
N GLN A 195 15.65 7.38 -1.00
CA GLN A 195 14.52 6.89 -1.80
C GLN A 195 14.99 5.79 -2.73
N ARG A 196 14.24 4.70 -2.80
CA ARG A 196 14.48 3.57 -3.70
C ARG A 196 13.21 3.13 -4.42
N SER A 197 13.42 2.53 -5.59
CA SER A 197 12.39 1.78 -6.30
C SER A 197 12.52 0.29 -5.93
N LEU A 198 11.48 -0.26 -5.32
CA LEU A 198 11.40 -1.67 -4.98
C LEU A 198 10.55 -2.39 -6.03
N MET A 199 11.08 -3.42 -6.65
CA MET A 199 10.43 -4.11 -7.76
C MET A 199 10.04 -5.52 -7.36
N ILE A 200 8.79 -5.90 -7.67
CA ILE A 200 8.32 -7.29 -7.60
C ILE A 200 7.73 -7.74 -8.93
N ARG A 201 7.48 -9.05 -9.04
CA ARG A 201 6.66 -9.63 -10.12
C ARG A 201 5.28 -9.95 -9.58
N MET A 202 4.24 -9.60 -10.36
CA MET A 202 2.85 -9.97 -10.14
C MET A 202 2.48 -11.03 -11.18
N ASP A 203 2.35 -12.29 -10.75
CA ASP A 203 2.10 -13.44 -11.61
C ASP A 203 0.62 -13.83 -11.49
N PHE A 204 -0.06 -13.83 -12.60
CA PHE A 204 -1.47 -14.22 -12.73
C PHE A 204 -1.55 -15.51 -13.56
N PRO A 205 -2.16 -16.59 -13.04
CA PRO A 205 -2.28 -17.84 -13.78
C PRO A 205 -3.17 -17.73 -15.01
N ASP A 206 -4.15 -16.85 -14.98
CA ASP A 206 -5.10 -16.62 -16.09
C ASP A 206 -5.77 -15.24 -15.96
N PHE A 207 -6.61 -14.90 -16.93
CA PHE A 207 -7.37 -13.65 -16.92
C PHE A 207 -8.38 -13.58 -15.77
N ALA A 208 -8.98 -14.69 -15.38
CA ALA A 208 -9.95 -14.70 -14.30
C ALA A 208 -9.31 -14.30 -12.96
N ASP A 209 -8.11 -14.80 -12.64
CA ASP A 209 -7.36 -14.42 -11.45
C ASP A 209 -6.93 -12.94 -11.44
N TYR A 210 -6.71 -12.36 -12.61
CA TYR A 210 -6.46 -10.92 -12.77
C TYR A 210 -7.74 -10.10 -12.59
N TRP A 211 -8.86 -10.50 -13.19
CA TRP A 211 -10.10 -9.71 -13.27
C TRP A 211 -10.99 -9.78 -12.03
N GLN A 212 -11.17 -10.99 -11.46
CA GLN A 212 -12.14 -11.25 -10.39
C GLN A 212 -11.98 -10.34 -9.16
N PRO A 213 -10.77 -10.00 -8.66
CA PRO A 213 -10.63 -9.10 -7.53
C PRO A 213 -11.23 -7.72 -7.79
N TYR A 214 -11.12 -7.19 -9.00
CA TYR A 214 -11.73 -5.91 -9.38
C TYR A 214 -13.25 -6.03 -9.57
N ALA A 215 -13.71 -7.11 -10.17
CA ALA A 215 -15.14 -7.38 -10.35
C ALA A 215 -15.89 -7.53 -9.02
N SER A 216 -15.20 -7.91 -7.94
CA SER A 216 -15.77 -7.98 -6.58
C SER A 216 -15.90 -6.61 -5.88
N GLY A 217 -15.43 -5.53 -6.49
CA GLY A 217 -15.61 -4.17 -5.99
C GLY A 217 -14.57 -3.71 -4.95
N GLU A 218 -13.48 -4.45 -4.76
CA GLU A 218 -12.43 -4.11 -3.79
C GLU A 218 -11.48 -3.05 -4.36
N GLY A 219 -11.06 -2.11 -3.51
CA GLY A 219 -10.17 -1.01 -3.89
C GLY A 219 -10.81 0.04 -4.81
N ALA A 220 -10.04 1.07 -5.20
CA ALA A 220 -10.55 2.19 -6.00
C ALA A 220 -11.05 1.76 -7.39
N LEU A 221 -10.31 0.86 -8.05
CA LEU A 221 -10.69 0.31 -9.36
C LEU A 221 -11.94 -0.57 -9.27
N GLY A 222 -12.00 -1.43 -8.25
CA GLY A 222 -13.18 -2.27 -8.01
C GLY A 222 -14.40 -1.44 -7.64
N ALA A 223 -14.23 -0.35 -6.87
CA ALA A 223 -15.30 0.59 -6.59
C ALA A 223 -15.88 1.21 -7.88
N TYR A 224 -15.02 1.62 -8.83
CA TYR A 224 -15.48 2.05 -10.15
C TYR A 224 -16.21 0.95 -10.89
N VAL A 225 -15.65 -0.28 -10.98
CA VAL A 225 -16.29 -1.42 -11.65
C VAL A 225 -17.68 -1.72 -11.05
N ALA A 226 -17.84 -1.55 -9.74
CA ALA A 226 -19.12 -1.75 -9.05
C ALA A 226 -20.20 -0.70 -9.41
N THR A 227 -19.82 0.45 -9.97
CA THR A 227 -20.80 1.45 -10.46
C THR A 227 -21.33 1.15 -11.85
N LEU A 228 -20.70 0.24 -12.59
CA LEU A 228 -21.06 -0.08 -13.97
C LEU A 228 -22.30 -0.99 -14.04
N GLY A 229 -23.19 -0.69 -14.97
CA GLY A 229 -24.24 -1.62 -15.38
C GLY A 229 -23.66 -2.84 -16.09
N ASP A 230 -24.43 -3.93 -16.17
CA ASP A 230 -23.96 -5.21 -16.73
C ASP A 230 -23.38 -5.08 -18.14
N SER A 231 -24.04 -4.31 -19.02
CA SER A 231 -23.58 -4.09 -20.40
C SER A 231 -22.19 -3.40 -20.43
N GLN A 232 -22.00 -2.37 -19.61
CA GLN A 232 -20.73 -1.63 -19.52
C GLN A 232 -19.63 -2.51 -18.92
N ARG A 233 -19.94 -3.25 -17.86
CA ARG A 233 -19.03 -4.20 -17.21
C ARG A 233 -18.55 -5.27 -18.19
N ASN A 234 -19.50 -5.90 -18.91
CA ASN A 234 -19.17 -6.92 -19.92
C ASN A 234 -18.35 -6.33 -21.07
N ARG A 235 -18.60 -5.09 -21.46
CA ARG A 235 -17.80 -4.38 -22.47
C ARG A 235 -16.36 -4.16 -21.98
N LEU A 236 -16.20 -3.64 -20.75
CA LEU A 236 -14.89 -3.45 -20.13
C LEU A 236 -14.12 -4.76 -20.02
N GLU A 237 -14.76 -5.82 -19.51
CA GLU A 237 -14.14 -7.14 -19.36
C GLU A 237 -13.63 -7.70 -20.69
N ARG A 238 -14.41 -7.61 -21.75
CA ARG A 238 -13.98 -8.09 -23.10
C ARG A 238 -12.75 -7.35 -23.61
N HIS A 239 -12.72 -6.00 -23.49
CA HIS A 239 -11.57 -5.21 -23.96
C HIS A 239 -10.35 -5.46 -23.09
N LEU A 240 -10.53 -5.53 -21.77
CA LEU A 240 -9.47 -5.83 -20.83
C LEU A 240 -8.89 -7.22 -21.03
N ARG A 241 -9.76 -8.22 -21.31
CA ARG A 241 -9.32 -9.56 -21.65
C ARG A 241 -8.46 -9.55 -22.92
N SER A 242 -8.87 -8.83 -23.95
CA SER A 242 -8.08 -8.70 -25.18
C SER A 242 -6.70 -8.07 -24.90
N ALA A 243 -6.65 -7.01 -24.08
CA ALA A 243 -5.40 -6.36 -23.67
C ALA A 243 -4.50 -7.32 -22.85
N TYR A 244 -5.08 -8.06 -21.91
CA TYR A 244 -4.35 -9.04 -21.10
C TYR A 244 -3.79 -10.19 -21.94
N LEU A 245 -4.57 -10.73 -22.86
CA LEU A 245 -4.17 -11.88 -23.70
C LEU A 245 -3.12 -11.51 -24.74
N THR A 246 -3.12 -10.30 -25.26
CA THR A 246 -2.18 -9.85 -26.32
C THR A 246 -2.10 -10.82 -27.51
N GLY A 247 -3.26 -11.33 -27.97
CA GLY A 247 -3.37 -12.28 -29.08
C GLY A 247 -2.95 -13.71 -28.77
N ARG A 248 -2.60 -14.04 -27.54
CA ARG A 248 -2.24 -15.41 -27.09
C ARG A 248 -3.41 -16.11 -26.40
N PRO A 249 -3.41 -17.45 -26.30
CA PRO A 249 -4.37 -18.17 -25.46
C PRO A 249 -4.37 -17.69 -24.02
N ASP A 250 -5.47 -17.92 -23.30
CA ASP A 250 -5.54 -17.65 -21.87
C ASP A 250 -4.55 -18.49 -21.09
N GLY A 251 -3.97 -17.91 -20.03
CA GLY A 251 -2.94 -18.56 -19.23
C GLY A 251 -2.05 -17.54 -18.53
N GLU A 252 -0.92 -17.99 -18.05
CA GLU A 252 -0.02 -17.20 -17.20
C GLU A 252 0.45 -15.89 -17.84
N ARG A 253 0.39 -14.83 -17.05
CA ARG A 253 0.98 -13.51 -17.36
C ARG A 253 1.69 -12.98 -16.12
N SER A 254 2.83 -12.35 -16.35
CA SER A 254 3.64 -11.74 -15.31
C SER A 254 3.89 -10.28 -15.63
N PHE A 255 3.53 -9.42 -14.70
CA PHE A 255 3.76 -7.97 -14.78
C PHE A 255 4.78 -7.55 -13.73
N VAL A 256 5.61 -6.56 -14.06
CA VAL A 256 6.41 -5.87 -13.06
C VAL A 256 5.49 -4.97 -12.22
N ALA A 257 5.80 -4.82 -10.94
CA ALA A 257 5.23 -3.75 -10.12
C ALA A 257 6.35 -3.09 -9.33
N VAL A 258 6.41 -1.77 -9.39
CA VAL A 258 7.37 -0.93 -8.69
C VAL A 258 6.68 -0.21 -7.56
N ALA A 259 7.25 -0.27 -6.37
CA ALA A 259 6.89 0.58 -5.25
C ALA A 259 7.98 1.63 -5.04
N LEU A 260 7.58 2.89 -4.88
CA LEU A 260 8.44 3.95 -4.40
C LEU A 260 8.55 3.80 -2.88
N SER A 261 9.77 3.70 -2.37
CA SER A 261 10.06 3.58 -0.95
C SER A 261 10.97 4.70 -0.52
N CYS A 262 10.65 5.36 0.59
CA CYS A 262 11.47 6.41 1.17
C CYS A 262 11.68 6.13 2.66
N ARG A 263 12.92 6.37 3.13
CA ARG A 263 13.27 6.34 4.56
C ARG A 263 14.00 7.61 4.93
N GLY A 264 13.96 7.97 6.20
CA GLY A 264 14.73 9.07 6.77
C GLY A 264 14.95 8.86 8.26
N VAL A 265 15.93 9.51 8.82
CA VAL A 265 16.33 9.43 10.23
C VAL A 265 15.76 10.63 10.99
N VAL A 266 15.22 10.41 12.17
CA VAL A 266 14.86 11.49 13.11
C VAL A 266 16.15 12.10 13.65
N PRO A 267 16.43 13.42 13.45
CA PRO A 267 17.67 14.01 13.89
C PRO A 267 17.85 13.87 15.41
N GLY A 268 19.12 13.75 15.86
CA GLY A 268 19.51 13.89 17.25
C GLY A 268 19.15 15.28 17.78
N ALA A 269 18.97 15.38 19.09
CA ALA A 269 18.73 16.67 19.74
C ALA A 269 20.00 17.56 19.68
#